data_390196adb06ac9a0328967161a696566
#
_entry.id   390196adb06ac9a0328967161a696566
#
_cell.length_a   1.000
_cell.length_b   1.000
_cell.length_c   1.000
_cell.angle_alpha   90.00
_cell.angle_beta   90.00
_cell.angle_gamma   90.00
#
_symmetry.space_group_name_H-M   'P 1'
#
loop_
_entity.id
_entity.type
_entity.pdbx_description
1 polymer ?
#
loop_
_entity_poly.entity_id
_entity_poly.type
_entity_poly.pdbx_seq_one_letter_code
_entity_poly.pdbx_strand_id
1 'polypeptide(L)'
;THLGHSFPTRRSSDLLSSSRSPIQLGAELYGDASPSSDVEVISLMLTMLQLADVPDVHMDLGHVGIYRGLARAADLSGEVEQLLFDALQRKAIDEVIALTADLPADLAAMLRALVDLCGGREVLASARDRLAHAPAPVLAALDDLLAIAERLSARFPQLPLYFDLGELRGYHYHTGVVFAVFVPGVGQMIAQGGRYDDIGADFGRARPATGFSTDLK
;
A
#
# COMPACT_ATOMS: atom_id res chain seq x y z
N THR A 1 -23.42 15.41 15.16
CA THR A 1 -23.31 14.44 14.07
C THR A 1 -21.97 13.71 14.22
N HIS A 2 -22.00 12.49 14.77
CA HIS A 2 -20.83 11.65 14.91
C HIS A 2 -20.44 11.11 13.51
N LEU A 3 -19.39 11.66 12.93
CA LEU A 3 -18.67 11.03 11.83
C LEU A 3 -17.64 10.08 12.46
N GLY A 4 -18.03 8.83 12.66
CA GLY A 4 -17.10 7.76 12.93
C GLY A 4 -16.24 7.57 11.68
N HIS A 5 -14.96 7.90 11.77
CA HIS A 5 -13.99 7.58 10.74
C HIS A 5 -13.67 6.10 10.87
N SER A 6 -14.50 5.28 10.22
CA SER A 6 -14.12 3.90 9.95
C SER A 6 -13.25 3.90 8.70
N PHE A 7 -12.18 3.10 8.68
CA PHE A 7 -11.52 2.71 7.44
C PHE A 7 -12.58 2.48 6.35
N PRO A 8 -12.32 2.85 5.08
CA PRO A 8 -13.27 2.57 4.02
C PRO A 8 -13.39 1.06 3.85
N THR A 9 -14.23 0.46 4.68
CA THR A 9 -14.62 -0.94 4.53
C THR A 9 -15.44 -1.03 3.26
N ARG A 10 -15.06 -1.91 2.33
CA ARG A 10 -15.92 -2.29 1.21
C ARG A 10 -17.32 -2.55 1.76
N ARG A 11 -18.32 -1.94 1.15
CA ARG A 11 -19.71 -2.29 1.47
C ARG A 11 -19.87 -3.79 1.26
N SER A 12 -20.15 -4.50 2.33
CA SER A 12 -20.33 -5.95 2.37
C SER A 12 -21.54 -6.46 1.57
N SER A 13 -22.20 -5.57 0.80
CA SER A 13 -23.42 -5.90 0.04
C SER A 13 -23.19 -6.83 -1.16
N ASP A 14 -21.92 -7.01 -1.58
CA ASP A 14 -21.65 -7.69 -2.85
C ASP A 14 -21.14 -9.14 -2.70
N LEU A 15 -21.01 -9.65 -1.46
CA LEU A 15 -20.56 -11.01 -1.21
C LEU A 15 -21.58 -11.74 -0.32
N LEU A 16 -22.11 -12.85 -0.83
CA LEU A 16 -23.07 -13.74 -0.15
C LEU A 16 -22.56 -14.31 1.20
N SER A 17 -21.25 -14.17 1.50
CA SER A 17 -20.57 -14.68 2.69
C SER A 17 -20.16 -13.60 3.71
N SER A 18 -20.36 -12.31 3.43
CA SER A 18 -19.92 -11.25 4.35
C SER A 18 -20.95 -10.98 5.44
N SER A 19 -20.51 -10.83 6.68
CA SER A 19 -21.36 -10.41 7.80
C SER A 19 -21.84 -8.97 7.60
N ARG A 20 -23.13 -8.69 7.85
CA ARG A 20 -23.68 -7.33 7.86
C ARG A 20 -23.18 -6.47 9.03
N SER A 21 -22.55 -7.09 10.01
CA SER A 21 -21.95 -6.44 11.17
C SER A 21 -20.63 -7.14 11.49
N PRO A 22 -19.53 -6.81 10.76
CA PRO A 22 -18.23 -7.38 11.05
C PRO A 22 -17.75 -6.91 12.44
N ILE A 23 -17.11 -7.80 13.18
CA ILE A 23 -16.33 -7.43 14.36
C ILE A 23 -14.90 -7.24 13.87
N GLN A 24 -14.38 -6.05 14.04
CA GLN A 24 -13.02 -5.70 13.61
C GLN A 24 -12.10 -5.55 14.81
N LEU A 25 -10.88 -5.99 14.63
CA LEU A 25 -9.76 -5.76 15.52
C LEU A 25 -8.71 -4.96 14.77
N GLY A 26 -8.10 -3.99 15.43
CA GLY A 26 -7.04 -3.18 14.82
C GLY A 26 -6.22 -2.45 15.87
N ALA A 27 -5.13 -1.88 15.43
CA ALA A 27 -4.29 -1.00 16.23
C ALA A 27 -3.75 0.14 15.37
N GLU A 28 -3.56 1.29 16.00
CA GLU A 28 -3.03 2.48 15.35
C GLU A 28 -1.92 3.08 16.22
N LEU A 29 -0.84 3.51 15.58
CA LEU A 29 0.29 4.18 16.21
C LEU A 29 0.40 5.59 15.64
N TYR A 30 0.41 6.58 16.54
CA TYR A 30 0.46 8.00 16.19
C TYR A 30 1.76 8.64 16.67
N GLY A 31 2.26 9.60 15.87
CA GLY A 31 3.32 10.50 16.28
C GLY A 31 4.72 10.13 15.83
N ASP A 32 4.91 8.98 15.17
CA ASP A 32 6.19 8.55 14.61
C ASP A 32 6.08 8.39 13.09
N ALA A 33 6.88 9.17 12.34
CA ALA A 33 6.93 9.15 10.88
C ALA A 33 7.93 8.14 10.31
N SER A 34 8.69 7.45 11.18
CA SER A 34 9.73 6.53 10.71
C SER A 34 9.17 5.17 10.25
N PRO A 35 9.88 4.47 9.34
CA PRO A 35 9.52 3.09 8.96
C PRO A 35 9.50 2.11 10.14
N SER A 36 10.09 2.48 11.29
CA SER A 36 10.07 1.64 12.50
C SER A 36 8.67 1.47 13.05
N SER A 37 7.86 2.54 13.03
CA SER A 37 6.47 2.47 13.47
C SER A 37 5.61 1.59 12.56
N ASP A 38 5.88 1.61 11.25
CA ASP A 38 5.20 0.71 10.29
C ASP A 38 5.55 -0.75 10.60
N VAL A 39 6.83 -1.05 10.82
CA VAL A 39 7.29 -2.39 11.19
C VAL A 39 6.67 -2.84 12.52
N GLU A 40 6.52 -1.95 13.50
CA GLU A 40 5.91 -2.27 14.78
C GLU A 40 4.44 -2.67 14.60
N VAL A 41 3.66 -1.87 13.89
CA VAL A 41 2.25 -2.11 13.60
C VAL A 41 2.04 -3.41 12.80
N ILE A 42 2.83 -3.61 11.74
CA ILE A 42 2.80 -4.84 10.94
C ILE A 42 3.18 -6.05 11.81
N SER A 43 4.21 -5.92 12.64
CA SER A 43 4.64 -7.00 13.54
C SER A 43 3.57 -7.38 14.56
N LEU A 44 2.86 -6.38 15.10
CA LEU A 44 1.72 -6.63 15.99
C LEU A 44 0.62 -7.41 15.26
N MET A 45 0.23 -6.98 14.07
CA MET A 45 -0.76 -7.65 13.24
C MET A 45 -0.38 -9.12 12.98
N LEU A 46 0.85 -9.36 12.52
CA LEU A 46 1.33 -10.72 12.24
C LEU A 46 1.38 -11.60 13.50
N THR A 47 1.81 -11.04 14.64
CA THR A 47 1.81 -11.76 15.91
C THR A 47 0.39 -12.14 16.34
N MET A 48 -0.58 -11.26 16.13
CA MET A 48 -1.99 -11.55 16.43
C MET A 48 -2.54 -12.65 15.54
N LEU A 49 -2.23 -12.66 14.23
CA LEU A 49 -2.62 -13.73 13.32
C LEU A 49 -1.99 -15.07 13.72
N GLN A 50 -0.73 -15.07 14.16
CA GLN A 50 -0.05 -16.26 14.69
C GLN A 50 -0.73 -16.77 15.97
N LEU A 51 -1.09 -15.90 16.91
CA LEU A 51 -1.81 -16.26 18.14
C LEU A 51 -3.23 -16.79 17.88
N ALA A 52 -3.83 -16.40 16.76
CA ALA A 52 -5.11 -16.89 16.28
C ALA A 52 -4.97 -18.19 15.46
N ASP A 53 -3.77 -18.78 15.39
CA ASP A 53 -3.46 -19.99 14.62
C ASP A 53 -3.86 -19.90 13.14
N VAL A 54 -3.77 -18.70 12.54
CA VAL A 54 -4.02 -18.50 11.10
C VAL A 54 -2.86 -19.08 10.29
N PRO A 55 -3.07 -20.16 9.50
CA PRO A 55 -1.99 -20.82 8.78
C PRO A 55 -1.63 -20.10 7.47
N ASP A 56 -0.42 -20.38 6.97
CA ASP A 56 0.02 -20.11 5.61
C ASP A 56 -0.20 -18.67 5.10
N VAL A 57 -0.08 -17.69 6.01
CA VAL A 57 -0.22 -16.28 5.65
C VAL A 57 0.87 -15.84 4.70
N HIS A 58 0.53 -15.01 3.71
CA HIS A 58 1.46 -14.23 2.91
C HIS A 58 1.05 -12.75 2.93
N MET A 59 2.01 -11.86 2.68
CA MET A 59 1.79 -10.43 2.81
C MET A 59 2.19 -9.69 1.55
N ASP A 60 1.27 -8.85 1.08
CA ASP A 60 1.53 -7.88 0.02
C ASP A 60 1.96 -6.55 0.62
N LEU A 61 2.96 -5.93 0.01
CA LEU A 61 3.53 -4.63 0.39
C LEU A 61 3.59 -3.72 -0.83
N GLY A 62 3.15 -2.47 -0.64
CA GLY A 62 3.28 -1.39 -1.61
C GLY A 62 3.58 -0.08 -0.91
N HIS A 63 3.78 1.00 -1.70
CA HIS A 63 4.00 2.33 -1.16
C HIS A 63 3.40 3.40 -2.08
N VAL A 64 2.31 4.02 -1.66
CA VAL A 64 1.57 4.99 -2.50
C VAL A 64 2.39 6.23 -2.87
N GLY A 65 3.42 6.56 -2.08
CA GLY A 65 4.35 7.67 -2.35
C GLY A 65 5.13 7.51 -3.65
N ILE A 66 5.34 6.29 -4.14
CA ILE A 66 6.04 6.02 -5.40
C ILE A 66 5.22 6.58 -6.56
N TYR A 67 3.98 6.13 -6.72
CA TYR A 67 3.08 6.65 -7.77
C TYR A 67 2.81 8.14 -7.60
N ARG A 68 2.45 8.58 -6.39
CA ARG A 68 2.15 9.99 -6.09
C ARG A 68 3.32 10.92 -6.42
N GLY A 69 4.54 10.50 -6.15
CA GLY A 69 5.75 11.26 -6.49
C GLY A 69 5.97 11.36 -7.99
N LEU A 70 5.74 10.28 -8.75
CA LEU A 70 5.82 10.28 -10.21
C LEU A 70 4.70 11.11 -10.85
N ALA A 71 3.45 10.97 -10.37
CA ALA A 71 2.29 11.73 -10.85
C ALA A 71 2.48 13.25 -10.67
N ARG A 72 2.99 13.68 -9.51
CA ARG A 72 3.34 15.06 -9.24
C ARG A 72 4.47 15.57 -10.13
N ALA A 73 5.52 14.78 -10.35
CA ALA A 73 6.63 15.15 -11.22
C ALA A 73 6.21 15.28 -12.69
N ALA A 74 5.21 14.52 -13.10
CA ALA A 74 4.62 14.57 -14.44
C ALA A 74 3.55 15.65 -14.58
N ASP A 75 3.24 16.40 -13.51
CA ASP A 75 2.20 17.44 -13.45
C ASP A 75 0.85 16.95 -14.02
N LEU A 76 0.47 15.72 -13.63
CA LEU A 76 -0.78 15.12 -14.12
C LEU A 76 -1.99 15.92 -13.61
N SER A 77 -2.95 16.20 -14.51
CA SER A 77 -4.26 16.71 -14.08
C SER A 77 -5.00 15.64 -13.26
N GLY A 78 -5.87 16.06 -12.35
CA GLY A 78 -6.60 15.12 -11.49
C GLY A 78 -7.41 14.06 -12.25
N GLU A 79 -7.91 14.40 -13.46
CA GLU A 79 -8.62 13.45 -14.31
C GLU A 79 -7.65 12.41 -14.91
N VAL A 80 -6.52 12.83 -15.46
CA VAL A 80 -5.51 11.92 -16.02
C VAL A 80 -4.86 11.09 -14.92
N GLU A 81 -4.60 11.68 -13.76
CA GLU A 81 -4.09 10.96 -12.59
C GLU A 81 -5.03 9.83 -12.17
N GLN A 82 -6.34 10.08 -12.14
CA GLN A 82 -7.35 9.06 -11.80
C GLN A 82 -7.43 7.95 -12.87
N LEU A 83 -7.42 8.30 -14.16
CA LEU A 83 -7.43 7.31 -15.24
C LEU A 83 -6.18 6.43 -15.20
N LEU A 84 -5.01 7.03 -14.95
CA LEU A 84 -3.75 6.29 -14.85
C LEU A 84 -3.73 5.40 -13.60
N PHE A 85 -4.25 5.90 -12.48
CA PHE A 85 -4.48 5.12 -11.27
C PHE A 85 -5.31 3.86 -11.58
N ASP A 86 -6.47 4.02 -12.23
CA ASP A 86 -7.37 2.90 -12.55
C ASP A 86 -6.71 1.91 -13.52
N ALA A 87 -5.94 2.40 -14.50
CA ALA A 87 -5.21 1.56 -15.44
C ALA A 87 -4.10 0.74 -14.74
N LEU A 88 -3.35 1.34 -13.81
CA LEU A 88 -2.33 0.65 -13.01
C LEU A 88 -2.93 -0.42 -12.11
N GLN A 89 -4.06 -0.14 -11.45
CA GLN A 89 -4.76 -1.13 -10.62
C GLN A 89 -5.21 -2.36 -11.41
N ARG A 90 -5.58 -2.18 -12.67
CA ARG A 90 -5.98 -3.27 -13.57
C ARG A 90 -4.82 -3.89 -14.34
N LYS A 91 -3.58 -3.38 -14.13
CA LYS A 91 -2.39 -3.78 -14.90
C LYS A 91 -2.60 -3.65 -16.42
N ALA A 92 -3.38 -2.65 -16.85
CA ALA A 92 -3.77 -2.40 -18.24
C ALA A 92 -2.64 -1.65 -18.98
N ILE A 93 -1.59 -2.35 -19.39
CA ILE A 93 -0.36 -1.77 -19.93
C ILE A 93 -0.62 -0.87 -21.15
N ASP A 94 -1.52 -1.24 -22.05
CA ASP A 94 -1.83 -0.44 -23.25
C ASP A 94 -2.47 0.90 -22.89
N GLU A 95 -3.34 0.93 -21.88
CA GLU A 95 -3.93 2.16 -21.37
C GLU A 95 -2.88 3.04 -20.68
N VAL A 96 -1.99 2.44 -19.88
CA VAL A 96 -0.88 3.16 -19.24
C VAL A 96 0.05 3.77 -20.30
N ILE A 97 0.35 3.04 -21.38
CA ILE A 97 1.15 3.57 -22.52
C ILE A 97 0.45 4.77 -23.15
N ALA A 98 -0.84 4.65 -23.43
CA ALA A 98 -1.61 5.73 -24.06
C ALA A 98 -1.69 6.98 -23.16
N LEU A 99 -1.97 6.82 -21.87
CA LEU A 99 -2.08 7.91 -20.89
C LEU A 99 -0.74 8.61 -20.61
N THR A 100 0.38 7.95 -20.91
CA THR A 100 1.74 8.50 -20.67
C THR A 100 2.45 8.91 -21.97
N ALA A 101 1.75 8.93 -23.11
CA ALA A 101 2.35 9.17 -24.42
C ALA A 101 2.97 10.55 -24.57
N ASP A 102 2.33 11.57 -23.99
CA ASP A 102 2.72 12.98 -24.09
C ASP A 102 3.65 13.43 -22.94
N LEU A 103 4.00 12.53 -22.02
CA LEU A 103 4.89 12.85 -20.90
C LEU A 103 6.37 12.81 -21.32
N PRO A 104 7.27 13.50 -20.56
CA PRO A 104 8.70 13.33 -20.71
C PRO A 104 9.09 11.84 -20.67
N ALA A 105 9.98 11.43 -21.57
CA ALA A 105 10.29 10.01 -21.82
C ALA A 105 10.68 9.25 -20.54
N ASP A 106 11.47 9.88 -19.66
CA ASP A 106 11.92 9.24 -18.41
C ASP A 106 10.75 9.03 -17.44
N LEU A 107 9.85 10.02 -17.29
CA LEU A 107 8.67 9.88 -16.42
C LEU A 107 7.68 8.86 -16.99
N ALA A 108 7.44 8.87 -18.30
CA ALA A 108 6.62 7.87 -18.97
C ALA A 108 7.17 6.44 -18.74
N ALA A 109 8.49 6.26 -18.90
CA ALA A 109 9.13 4.96 -18.66
C ALA A 109 8.97 4.49 -17.22
N MET A 110 9.15 5.37 -16.22
CA MET A 110 8.99 5.05 -14.81
C MET A 110 7.53 4.70 -14.46
N LEU A 111 6.55 5.47 -14.95
CA LEU A 111 5.12 5.18 -14.73
C LEU A 111 4.70 3.83 -15.35
N ARG A 112 5.15 3.55 -16.58
CA ARG A 112 4.91 2.26 -17.25
C ARG A 112 5.56 1.10 -16.50
N ALA A 113 6.74 1.33 -15.91
CA ALA A 113 7.44 0.34 -15.13
C ALA A 113 6.63 -0.20 -13.94
N LEU A 114 5.74 0.62 -13.35
CA LEU A 114 4.93 0.21 -12.20
C LEU A 114 3.97 -0.95 -12.51
N VAL A 115 3.62 -1.16 -13.78
CA VAL A 115 2.77 -2.30 -14.19
C VAL A 115 3.45 -3.64 -13.89
N ASP A 116 4.78 -3.71 -14.15
CA ASP A 116 5.57 -4.94 -14.06
C ASP A 116 6.38 -5.03 -12.76
N LEU A 117 6.48 -3.95 -12.00
CA LEU A 117 7.20 -3.95 -10.71
C LEU A 117 6.34 -4.59 -9.61
N CYS A 118 6.02 -5.86 -9.82
CA CYS A 118 5.31 -6.71 -8.86
C CYS A 118 5.92 -8.12 -8.84
N GLY A 119 6.00 -8.73 -7.66
CA GLY A 119 6.64 -10.04 -7.47
C GLY A 119 7.28 -10.21 -6.09
N GLY A 120 8.22 -11.12 -5.99
CA GLY A 120 8.99 -11.34 -4.77
C GLY A 120 10.04 -10.25 -4.52
N ARG A 121 10.97 -10.55 -3.63
CA ARG A 121 11.99 -9.57 -3.18
C ARG A 121 12.89 -9.03 -4.31
N GLU A 122 13.06 -9.79 -5.39
CA GLU A 122 13.84 -9.40 -6.58
C GLU A 122 13.31 -8.12 -7.25
N VAL A 123 12.00 -7.84 -7.09
CA VAL A 123 11.35 -6.64 -7.62
C VAL A 123 11.97 -5.36 -7.04
N LEU A 124 12.39 -5.38 -5.78
CA LEU A 124 12.97 -4.20 -5.12
C LEU A 124 14.31 -3.78 -5.78
N ALA A 125 15.14 -4.74 -6.21
CA ALA A 125 16.36 -4.45 -6.97
C ALA A 125 16.02 -3.88 -8.35
N SER A 126 15.07 -4.50 -9.07
CA SER A 126 14.59 -4.01 -10.36
C SER A 126 13.99 -2.61 -10.25
N ALA A 127 13.29 -2.32 -9.15
CA ALA A 127 12.73 -0.99 -8.89
C ALA A 127 13.82 0.06 -8.70
N ARG A 128 14.89 -0.26 -7.96
CA ARG A 128 16.04 0.65 -7.81
C ARG A 128 16.67 1.03 -9.14
N ASP A 129 16.83 0.05 -10.03
CA ASP A 129 17.41 0.28 -11.36
C ASP A 129 16.46 1.10 -12.25
N ARG A 130 15.18 0.69 -12.34
CA ARG A 130 14.19 1.33 -13.23
C ARG A 130 13.76 2.72 -12.75
N LEU A 131 13.83 3.00 -11.46
CA LEU A 131 13.49 4.28 -10.84
C LEU A 131 14.74 5.08 -10.42
N ALA A 132 15.94 4.74 -10.90
CA ALA A 132 17.21 5.35 -10.47
C ALA A 132 17.24 6.88 -10.67
N HIS A 133 16.52 7.40 -11.66
CA HIS A 133 16.42 8.84 -11.97
C HIS A 133 15.11 9.47 -11.49
N ALA A 134 14.36 8.76 -10.65
CA ALA A 134 13.12 9.28 -10.10
C ALA A 134 13.36 10.47 -9.15
N PRO A 135 12.36 11.35 -8.96
CA PRO A 135 12.44 12.43 -7.99
C PRO A 135 12.75 11.93 -6.57
N ALA A 136 13.44 12.74 -5.78
CA ALA A 136 13.86 12.39 -4.43
C ALA A 136 12.73 11.82 -3.53
N PRO A 137 11.48 12.32 -3.55
CA PRO A 137 10.39 11.71 -2.78
C PRO A 137 10.06 10.27 -3.20
N VAL A 138 10.23 9.92 -4.48
CA VAL A 138 10.01 8.56 -4.98
C VAL A 138 11.10 7.62 -4.48
N LEU A 139 12.36 8.08 -4.53
CA LEU A 139 13.50 7.31 -4.03
C LEU A 139 13.39 7.09 -2.51
N ALA A 140 12.99 8.12 -1.76
CA ALA A 140 12.73 7.99 -0.32
C ALA A 140 11.62 6.96 -0.01
N ALA A 141 10.53 6.99 -0.77
CA ALA A 141 9.45 6.00 -0.63
C ALA A 141 9.91 4.56 -0.92
N LEU A 142 10.80 4.39 -1.90
CA LEU A 142 11.42 3.09 -2.20
C LEU A 142 12.38 2.66 -1.08
N ASP A 143 13.16 3.59 -0.51
CA ASP A 143 14.06 3.30 0.62
C ASP A 143 13.28 2.90 1.87
N ASP A 144 12.14 3.55 2.15
CA ASP A 144 11.24 3.18 3.25
C ASP A 144 10.70 1.76 3.07
N LEU A 145 10.22 1.42 1.86
CA LEU A 145 9.73 0.09 1.55
C LEU A 145 10.82 -0.99 1.72
N LEU A 146 12.05 -0.70 1.28
CA LEU A 146 13.21 -1.58 1.46
C LEU A 146 13.54 -1.79 2.94
N ALA A 147 13.56 -0.72 3.73
CA ALA A 147 13.85 -0.79 5.16
C ALA A 147 12.80 -1.60 5.92
N ILE A 148 11.52 -1.45 5.57
CA ILE A 148 10.42 -2.24 6.13
C ILE A 148 10.60 -3.72 5.75
N ALA A 149 10.84 -4.02 4.47
CA ALA A 149 11.03 -5.37 3.97
C ALA A 149 12.19 -6.11 4.64
N GLU A 150 13.33 -5.44 4.84
CA GLU A 150 14.50 -6.00 5.52
C GLU A 150 14.18 -6.36 6.98
N ARG A 151 13.57 -5.45 7.72
CA ARG A 151 13.22 -5.66 9.13
C ARG A 151 12.17 -6.75 9.31
N LEU A 152 11.15 -6.80 8.44
CA LEU A 152 10.14 -7.84 8.47
C LEU A 152 10.74 -9.21 8.13
N SER A 153 11.60 -9.31 7.11
CA SER A 153 12.29 -10.56 6.78
C SER A 153 13.20 -11.08 7.89
N ALA A 154 13.85 -10.17 8.63
CA ALA A 154 14.66 -10.54 9.80
C ALA A 154 13.81 -11.05 10.97
N ARG A 155 12.63 -10.44 11.20
CA ARG A 155 11.76 -10.79 12.33
C ARG A 155 10.87 -12.00 12.03
N PHE A 156 10.42 -12.14 10.77
CA PHE A 156 9.52 -13.20 10.29
C PHE A 156 10.15 -13.91 9.07
N PRO A 157 11.22 -14.69 9.24
CA PRO A 157 11.98 -15.25 8.11
C PRO A 157 11.20 -16.25 7.26
N GLN A 158 10.09 -16.79 7.76
CA GLN A 158 9.23 -17.72 7.02
C GLN A 158 8.03 -17.04 6.34
N LEU A 159 7.84 -15.73 6.54
CA LEU A 159 6.73 -15.00 5.94
C LEU A 159 7.03 -14.71 4.45
N PRO A 160 6.24 -15.24 3.52
CA PRO A 160 6.35 -14.84 2.12
C PRO A 160 5.92 -13.38 1.96
N LEU A 161 6.82 -12.55 1.41
CA LEU A 161 6.56 -11.16 1.06
C LEU A 161 6.42 -11.03 -0.44
N TYR A 162 5.35 -10.41 -0.88
CA TYR A 162 5.08 -9.99 -2.24
C TYR A 162 5.06 -8.46 -2.31
N PHE A 163 5.61 -7.90 -3.36
CA PHE A 163 5.69 -6.45 -3.55
C PHE A 163 4.92 -6.08 -4.80
N ASP A 164 4.16 -4.99 -4.72
CA ASP A 164 3.53 -4.37 -5.88
C ASP A 164 3.68 -2.85 -5.78
N LEU A 165 4.56 -2.28 -6.60
CA LEU A 165 4.82 -0.85 -6.60
C LEU A 165 3.72 -0.05 -7.32
N GLY A 166 2.85 -0.73 -8.05
CA GLY A 166 1.60 -0.19 -8.59
C GLY A 166 0.38 -0.44 -7.69
N GLU A 167 0.59 -0.99 -6.48
CA GLU A 167 -0.50 -1.13 -5.50
C GLU A 167 -0.85 0.23 -4.90
N LEU A 168 -2.07 0.66 -5.18
CA LEU A 168 -2.56 1.98 -4.81
C LEU A 168 -3.83 1.89 -3.94
N ARG A 169 -4.03 0.76 -3.28
CA ARG A 169 -5.17 0.53 -2.39
C ARG A 169 -5.24 1.62 -1.32
N GLY A 170 -6.37 2.29 -1.25
CA GLY A 170 -6.53 3.41 -0.33
C GLY A 170 -5.70 4.66 -0.68
N TYR A 171 -5.32 4.87 -1.95
CA TYR A 171 -4.50 5.98 -2.45
C TYR A 171 -4.92 7.36 -1.92
N HIS A 172 -6.22 7.63 -1.85
CA HIS A 172 -6.74 8.92 -1.37
C HIS A 172 -6.60 9.10 0.14
N TYR A 173 -6.38 8.01 0.88
CA TYR A 173 -6.28 8.00 2.33
C TYR A 173 -4.84 7.78 2.82
N HIS A 174 -4.12 6.83 2.22
CA HIS A 174 -2.75 6.50 2.63
C HIS A 174 -1.73 7.49 2.09
N THR A 175 -0.66 7.70 2.85
CA THR A 175 0.46 8.60 2.51
C THR A 175 1.79 7.87 2.31
N GLY A 176 1.90 6.64 2.76
CA GLY A 176 3.13 5.85 2.80
C GLY A 176 2.93 4.40 2.41
N VAL A 177 3.54 3.50 3.19
CA VAL A 177 3.39 2.05 3.00
C VAL A 177 1.92 1.62 3.09
N VAL A 178 1.56 0.67 2.25
CA VAL A 178 0.28 -0.07 2.30
C VAL A 178 0.58 -1.56 2.34
N PHE A 179 -0.22 -2.31 3.08
CA PHE A 179 -0.03 -3.73 3.24
C PHE A 179 -1.35 -4.48 3.38
N ALA A 180 -1.34 -5.74 2.95
CA ALA A 180 -2.45 -6.66 3.13
C ALA A 180 -1.94 -8.08 3.37
N VAL A 181 -2.69 -8.85 4.14
CA VAL A 181 -2.40 -10.26 4.44
C VAL A 181 -3.46 -11.15 3.82
N PHE A 182 -3.00 -12.21 3.19
CA PHE A 182 -3.83 -13.20 2.52
C PHE A 182 -3.51 -14.61 3.04
N VAL A 183 -4.49 -15.50 2.87
CA VAL A 183 -4.37 -16.93 3.14
C VAL A 183 -4.77 -17.70 1.87
N PRO A 184 -4.04 -18.75 1.47
CA PRO A 184 -4.41 -19.57 0.33
C PRO A 184 -5.84 -20.10 0.42
N GLY A 185 -6.58 -20.00 -0.69
CA GLY A 185 -7.97 -20.44 -0.75
C GLY A 185 -9.00 -19.44 -0.24
N VAL A 186 -8.58 -18.33 0.36
CA VAL A 186 -9.44 -17.20 0.74
C VAL A 186 -9.24 -16.11 -0.29
N GLY A 187 -10.24 -15.85 -1.13
CA GLY A 187 -10.15 -14.92 -2.26
C GLY A 187 -10.11 -13.43 -1.88
N GLN A 188 -9.95 -13.10 -0.61
CA GLN A 188 -9.88 -11.74 -0.10
C GLN A 188 -8.83 -11.62 1.01
N MET A 189 -8.36 -10.38 1.25
CA MET A 189 -7.46 -10.09 2.35
C MET A 189 -8.15 -10.34 3.70
N ILE A 190 -7.41 -10.89 4.65
CA ILE A 190 -7.88 -11.14 6.02
C ILE A 190 -7.48 -10.01 6.97
N ALA A 191 -6.42 -9.27 6.65
CA ALA A 191 -5.98 -8.08 7.38
C ALA A 191 -5.37 -7.09 6.39
N GLN A 192 -5.46 -5.80 6.70
CA GLN A 192 -4.90 -4.74 5.89
C GLN A 192 -4.54 -3.51 6.72
N GLY A 193 -3.69 -2.67 6.18
CA GLY A 193 -3.32 -1.43 6.83
C GLY A 193 -2.40 -0.56 5.98
N GLY A 194 -1.86 0.47 6.61
CA GLY A 194 -0.92 1.39 5.97
C GLY A 194 -0.71 2.66 6.77
N ARG A 195 0.12 3.56 6.21
CA ARG A 195 0.43 4.88 6.76
C ARG A 195 -0.52 5.95 6.20
N TYR A 196 -0.99 6.85 7.08
CA TYR A 196 -1.96 7.90 6.75
C TYR A 196 -1.71 9.19 7.59
N ASP A 197 -0.64 9.91 7.28
CA ASP A 197 -0.15 11.02 8.10
C ASP A 197 -1.03 12.28 8.05
N ASP A 198 -1.84 12.45 7.01
CA ASP A 198 -2.56 13.69 6.73
C ASP A 198 -3.95 13.78 7.38
N ILE A 199 -4.48 12.67 7.90
CA ILE A 199 -5.87 12.60 8.36
C ILE A 199 -6.20 13.58 9.50
N GLY A 200 -5.20 13.92 10.31
CA GLY A 200 -5.35 14.88 11.40
C GLY A 200 -5.46 16.33 10.93
N ALA A 201 -5.16 16.65 9.66
CA ALA A 201 -5.21 18.02 9.14
C ALA A 201 -6.62 18.59 9.21
N ASP A 202 -7.63 17.78 8.89
CA ASP A 202 -9.06 18.17 8.97
C ASP A 202 -9.52 18.45 10.40
N PHE A 203 -8.78 17.99 11.40
CA PHE A 203 -9.01 18.21 12.83
C PHE A 203 -8.02 19.19 13.46
N GLY A 204 -7.32 19.98 12.63
CA GLY A 204 -6.45 21.07 13.05
C GLY A 204 -4.96 20.76 13.10
N ARG A 205 -4.52 19.51 13.14
CA ARG A 205 -3.10 19.14 13.11
C ARG A 205 -2.86 17.76 12.51
N ALA A 206 -2.18 17.70 11.38
CA ALA A 206 -1.62 16.46 10.84
C ALA A 206 -0.66 15.82 11.84
N ARG A 207 -0.75 14.49 11.99
CA ARG A 207 0.18 13.69 12.79
C ARG A 207 0.50 12.41 12.02
N PRO A 208 1.78 12.02 11.97
CA PRO A 208 2.14 10.71 11.44
C PRO A 208 1.32 9.62 12.11
N ALA A 209 0.75 8.75 11.30
CA ALA A 209 -0.07 7.64 11.76
C ALA A 209 0.08 6.43 10.85
N THR A 210 0.12 5.26 11.46
CA THR A 210 0.10 3.97 10.77
C THR A 210 -0.76 2.99 11.56
N GLY A 211 -1.48 2.11 10.88
CA GLY A 211 -2.40 1.21 11.55
C GLY A 211 -2.83 0.04 10.69
N PHE A 212 -3.52 -0.92 11.30
CA PHE A 212 -4.12 -2.05 10.60
C PHE A 212 -5.51 -2.38 11.15
N SER A 213 -6.28 -3.10 10.34
CA SER A 213 -7.53 -3.73 10.73
C SER A 213 -7.61 -5.17 10.19
N THR A 214 -8.32 -6.04 10.93
CA THR A 214 -8.68 -7.40 10.53
C THR A 214 -10.10 -7.70 10.97
N ASP A 215 -10.81 -8.52 10.20
CA ASP A 215 -12.14 -9.00 10.56
C ASP A 215 -12.00 -10.29 11.39
N LEU A 216 -12.76 -10.39 12.49
CA LEU A 216 -12.73 -11.55 13.40
C LEU A 216 -13.70 -12.69 13.00
N LYS A 217 -14.29 -12.62 11.79
CA LYS A 217 -15.20 -13.65 11.28
C LYS A 217 -14.88 -14.01 9.85
#